data_17cbfc1ade257e8906537b95abcdd849
#
_entry.id   17cbfc1ade257e8906537b95abcdd849
#
_cell.length_a   1.000
_cell.length_b   1.000
_cell.length_c   1.000
_cell.angle_alpha   90.00
_cell.angle_beta   90.00
_cell.angle_gamma   90.00
#
_symmetry.space_group_name_H-M   'P 1'
#
loop_
_entity.id
_entity.type
_entity.pdbx_description
1 polymer ?
#
loop_
_entity_poly.entity_id
_entity_poly.type
_entity_poly.pdbx_seq_one_letter_code
_entity_poly.pdbx_strand_id
1 'polypeptide(L)'
;MAIPLYTTGHPTPPEQENPSDTPETFYRVQTGLFRIRQNADRMLYDLLDQGYPAFLLAEDGFFKVQVGAYRQLGNAILMERRLRRDGYSTLITT
;
A
#
# COMPACT_ATOMS: atom_id res chain seq x y z
N MET A 1 -23.68 4.00 17.22
CA MET A 1 -23.25 3.64 16.80
C MET A 1 -22.91 3.38 16.48
N ALA A 2 -22.89 3.50 16.55
CA ALA A 2 -22.34 3.16 15.95
C ALA A 2 -21.81 2.79 15.96
N ILE A 3 -21.86 3.11 16.20
CA ILE A 3 -21.33 2.72 15.88
C ILE A 3 -21.03 2.17 15.81
N PRO A 4 -21.12 2.29 15.96
CA PRO A 4 -20.67 1.84 15.50
C PRO A 4 -20.37 1.28 15.15
N LEU A 5 -20.47 1.45 15.11
CA LEU A 5 -20.10 0.90 14.50
C LEU A 5 -19.48 0.73 14.48
N TYR A 6 -19.34 0.94 14.73
CA TYR A 6 -18.69 0.77 14.53
C TYR A 6 -18.32 0.61 15.14
N THR A 7 -18.37 0.68 15.52
CA THR A 7 -17.96 0.46 15.96
C THR A 7 -17.61 -0.13 16.27
N THR A 8 -17.55 0.04 16.51
CA THR A 8 -17.10 -0.62 16.64
C THR A 8 -16.78 -1.30 16.28
N GLY A 9 -17.27 -0.88 16.48
CA GLY A 9 -16.99 -1.74 15.42
C GLY A 9 -15.57 -2.22 15.45
N HIS A 10 -15.07 -2.58 14.38
CA HIS A 10 -13.66 -2.88 14.36
C HIS A 10 -12.85 -1.61 14.18
N PRO A 11 -11.73 -1.50 14.83
CA PRO A 11 -10.88 -0.36 14.59
C PRO A 11 -10.26 -0.42 13.21
N THR A 12 -10.29 0.68 12.52
CA THR A 12 -9.56 0.81 11.27
C THR A 12 -8.09 1.02 11.61
N PRO A 13 -7.17 0.25 11.03
CA PRO A 13 -5.76 0.51 11.23
C PRO A 13 -5.43 1.96 10.86
N PRO A 14 -4.53 2.62 11.58
CA PRO A 14 -4.24 4.02 11.33
C PRO A 14 -3.93 4.34 9.88
N GLU A 15 -3.23 3.46 9.19
CA GLU A 15 -2.87 3.66 7.80
C GLU A 15 -4.03 3.46 6.84
N GLN A 16 -5.18 3.03 7.34
CA GLN A 16 -6.36 2.79 6.54
C GLN A 16 -7.55 3.63 6.98
N GLU A 17 -7.30 4.68 7.72
CA GLU A 17 -8.38 5.57 8.12
C GLU A 17 -9.07 6.18 6.91
N ASN A 18 -10.33 6.51 7.09
CA ASN A 18 -11.11 7.06 6.01
C ASN A 18 -10.57 8.43 5.60
N PRO A 19 -10.04 8.57 4.38
CA PRO A 19 -9.46 9.85 3.96
C PRO A 19 -10.50 10.94 3.73
N SER A 20 -11.78 10.62 3.70
CA SER A 20 -12.80 11.64 3.49
C SER A 20 -13.00 12.52 4.73
N ASP A 21 -12.51 12.10 5.89
CA ASP A 21 -12.63 12.88 7.10
C ASP A 21 -11.70 14.08 7.11
N THR A 22 -10.54 13.95 6.48
CA THR A 22 -9.56 15.01 6.39
C THR A 22 -8.82 14.90 5.06
N PRO A 23 -8.36 16.02 4.52
CA PRO A 23 -7.59 15.98 3.26
C PRO A 23 -6.16 15.52 3.54
N GLU A 24 -6.01 14.25 3.84
CA GLU A 24 -4.72 13.73 4.24
C GLU A 24 -3.99 13.04 3.11
N THR A 25 -2.68 13.13 3.18
CA THR A 25 -1.81 12.47 2.25
C THR A 25 -1.45 11.10 2.80
N PHE A 26 -1.58 10.09 1.96
CA PHE A 26 -1.07 8.77 2.28
C PHE A 26 0.26 8.57 1.59
N TYR A 27 1.18 7.96 2.30
CA TYR A 27 2.48 7.56 1.78
C TYR A 27 2.38 6.10 1.35
N ARG A 28 2.54 5.86 0.06
CA ARG A 28 2.48 4.51 -0.49
C ARG A 28 3.87 4.07 -0.91
N VAL A 29 4.18 2.80 -0.68
CA VAL A 29 5.47 2.27 -1.07
C VAL A 29 5.30 1.55 -2.40
N GLN A 30 5.91 2.07 -3.44
CA GLN A 30 5.83 1.48 -4.77
C GLN A 30 7.04 0.59 -5.01
N THR A 31 6.79 -0.62 -5.47
CA THR A 31 7.84 -1.60 -5.75
C THR A 31 8.02 -1.87 -7.23
N GLY A 32 7.05 -1.49 -8.05
CA GLY A 32 7.16 -1.73 -9.48
C GLY A 32 6.21 -0.88 -10.29
N LEU A 33 6.62 -0.61 -11.51
CA LEU A 33 5.83 0.15 -12.49
C LEU A 33 5.94 -0.60 -13.81
N PHE A 34 4.82 -1.08 -14.32
CA PHE A 34 4.81 -1.96 -15.48
C PHE A 34 3.82 -1.47 -16.53
N ARG A 35 4.15 -1.67 -17.78
CA ARG A 35 3.21 -1.44 -18.88
C ARG A 35 2.40 -2.69 -19.18
N ILE A 36 2.93 -3.85 -18.87
CA ILE A 36 2.30 -5.13 -19.15
C ILE A 36 1.75 -5.67 -17.84
N ARG A 37 0.43 -5.84 -17.78
CA ARG A 37 -0.23 -6.26 -16.55
C ARG A 37 0.31 -7.58 -16.01
N GLN A 38 0.61 -8.52 -16.90
CA GLN A 38 1.10 -9.83 -16.48
C GLN A 38 2.38 -9.74 -15.65
N ASN A 39 3.25 -8.79 -16.00
CA ASN A 39 4.48 -8.58 -15.24
C ASN A 39 4.18 -7.99 -13.86
N ALA A 40 3.22 -7.09 -13.78
CA ALA A 40 2.79 -6.52 -12.50
C ALA A 40 2.14 -7.59 -11.63
N ASP A 41 1.30 -8.43 -12.22
CA ASP A 41 0.64 -9.52 -11.48
C ASP A 41 1.65 -10.46 -10.86
N ARG A 42 2.72 -10.76 -11.57
CA ARG A 42 3.76 -11.65 -11.06
C ARG A 42 4.39 -11.08 -9.80
N MET A 43 4.75 -9.80 -9.83
CA MET A 43 5.31 -9.17 -8.65
C MET A 43 4.28 -9.10 -7.52
N LEU A 44 3.03 -8.78 -7.86
CA LEU A 44 1.95 -8.71 -6.88
C LEU A 44 1.80 -10.03 -6.13
N TYR A 45 1.73 -11.14 -6.88
CA TYR A 45 1.54 -12.45 -6.25
C TYR A 45 2.74 -12.86 -5.42
N ASP A 46 3.95 -12.53 -5.86
CA ASP A 46 5.14 -12.82 -5.07
C ASP A 46 5.10 -12.08 -3.73
N LEU A 47 4.67 -10.83 -3.74
CA LEU A 47 4.57 -10.04 -2.52
C LEU A 47 3.46 -10.57 -1.60
N LEU A 48 2.31 -10.91 -2.18
CA LEU A 48 1.20 -11.44 -1.40
C LEU A 48 1.59 -12.78 -0.76
N ASP A 49 2.30 -13.62 -1.47
CA ASP A 49 2.77 -14.91 -0.94
C ASP A 49 3.70 -14.73 0.26
N GLN A 50 4.43 -13.62 0.29
CA GLN A 50 5.33 -13.31 1.40
C GLN A 50 4.64 -12.61 2.55
N GLY A 51 3.33 -12.36 2.42
CA GLY A 51 2.56 -11.72 3.48
C GLY A 51 2.54 -10.21 3.44
N TYR A 52 3.01 -9.60 2.37
CA TYR A 52 2.96 -8.14 2.25
C TYR A 52 1.56 -7.66 1.85
N PRO A 53 1.13 -6.49 2.35
CA PRO A 53 -0.15 -5.90 1.96
C PRO A 53 -0.02 -5.20 0.60
N ALA A 54 0.18 -5.98 -0.44
CA ALA A 54 0.41 -5.48 -1.79
C ALA A 54 -0.89 -5.33 -2.55
N PHE A 55 -0.93 -4.35 -3.44
CA PHE A 55 -2.09 -4.15 -4.32
C PHE A 55 -1.63 -3.58 -5.65
N LEU A 56 -2.50 -3.72 -6.64
CA LEU A 56 -2.25 -3.26 -8.00
C LEU A 56 -3.11 -2.05 -8.29
N LEU A 57 -2.49 -1.01 -8.84
CA LEU A 57 -3.18 0.19 -9.26
C LEU A 57 -2.92 0.42 -10.75
N ALA A 58 -3.99 0.44 -11.54
CA ALA A 58 -3.89 0.74 -12.97
C ALA A 58 -4.17 2.22 -13.18
N GLU A 59 -3.20 2.93 -13.73
CA GLU A 59 -3.29 4.38 -13.87
C GLU A 59 -2.42 4.85 -15.03
N ASP A 60 -3.00 5.68 -15.89
CA ASP A 60 -2.26 6.32 -16.98
C ASP A 60 -1.51 5.34 -17.89
N GLY A 61 -2.09 4.18 -18.15
CA GLY A 61 -1.48 3.17 -19.00
C GLY A 61 -0.42 2.35 -18.34
N PHE A 62 -0.24 2.51 -17.04
CA PHE A 62 0.72 1.74 -16.26
C PHE A 62 0.02 0.93 -15.20
N PHE A 63 0.69 -0.12 -14.76
CA PHE A 63 0.27 -0.97 -13.65
C PHE A 63 1.31 -0.81 -12.55
N LYS A 64 0.88 -0.22 -11.44
CA LYS A 64 1.75 0.06 -10.30
C LYS A 64 1.52 -0.98 -9.23
N VAL A 65 2.60 -1.56 -8.73
CA VAL A 65 2.52 -2.46 -7.59
C VAL A 65 2.94 -1.66 -6.37
N GLN A 66 2.04 -1.58 -5.40
CA GLN A 66 2.26 -0.79 -4.19
C GLN A 66 2.04 -1.66 -2.98
N VAL A 67 2.72 -1.32 -1.88
CA VAL A 67 2.68 -2.10 -0.66
C VAL A 67 2.37 -1.16 0.49
N GLY A 68 1.15 -1.26 1.00
CA GLY A 68 0.70 -0.45 2.11
C GLY A 68 0.40 0.99 1.74
N ALA A 69 -0.35 1.64 2.59
CA ALA A 69 -0.64 3.06 2.49
C ALA A 69 -0.63 3.60 3.92
N TYR A 70 0.22 4.57 4.18
CA TYR A 70 0.51 5.02 5.54
C TYR A 70 0.30 6.52 5.67
N ARG A 71 -0.28 6.92 6.78
CA ARG A 71 -0.45 8.34 7.07
C ARG A 71 0.85 8.95 7.59
N GLN A 72 1.69 8.13 8.19
CA GLN A 72 2.96 8.57 8.75
C GLN A 72 4.12 8.08 7.92
N LEU A 73 4.97 9.01 7.53
CA LEU A 73 6.12 8.70 6.68
C LEU A 73 7.02 7.63 7.32
N GLY A 74 7.17 7.67 8.64
CA GLY A 74 8.01 6.69 9.33
C GLY A 74 7.58 5.26 9.09
N ASN A 75 6.27 5.02 9.03
CA ASN A 75 5.75 3.67 8.78
C ASN A 75 6.03 3.23 7.35
N ALA A 76 5.94 4.15 6.40
CA ALA A 76 6.31 3.85 5.02
C ALA A 76 7.79 3.50 4.91
N ILE A 77 8.64 4.22 5.62
CA ILE A 77 10.07 3.96 5.62
C ILE A 77 10.38 2.58 6.20
N LEU A 78 9.68 2.19 7.27
CA LEU A 78 9.85 0.86 7.84
C LEU A 78 9.48 -0.22 6.83
N MET A 79 8.40 -0.01 6.08
CA MET A 79 8.01 -0.95 5.04
C MET A 79 9.06 -1.02 3.93
N GLU A 80 9.63 0.14 3.54
CA GLU A 80 10.71 0.13 2.56
C GLU A 80 11.89 -0.73 3.01
N ARG A 81 12.26 -0.61 4.27
CA ARG A 81 13.40 -1.38 4.80
C ARG A 81 13.15 -2.87 4.69
N ARG A 82 11.94 -3.31 5.01
CA ARG A 82 11.58 -4.72 4.89
C ARG A 82 11.66 -5.18 3.45
N LEU A 83 11.09 -4.40 2.55
CA LEU A 83 11.06 -4.74 1.13
C LEU A 83 12.46 -4.80 0.54
N ARG A 84 13.31 -3.82 0.87
CA ARG A 84 14.67 -3.79 0.37
C ARG A 84 15.49 -4.97 0.88
N ARG A 85 15.25 -5.38 2.12
CA ARG A 85 15.91 -6.56 2.69
C ARG A 85 15.54 -7.81 1.90
N ASP A 86 14.32 -7.86 1.37
CA ASP A 86 13.85 -8.99 0.58
C ASP A 86 14.18 -8.84 -0.91
N GLY A 87 14.93 -7.81 -1.28
CA GLY A 87 15.43 -7.67 -2.64
C GLY A 87 14.62 -6.76 -3.55
N TYR A 88 13.62 -6.06 -3.02
CA TYR A 88 12.79 -5.17 -3.84
C TYR A 88 13.35 -3.75 -3.87
N SER A 89 13.20 -3.11 -5.03
CA SER A 89 13.43 -1.68 -5.13
C SER A 89 12.18 -0.95 -4.63
N THR A 90 12.36 0.18 -3.99
CA THR A 90 11.24 0.89 -3.40
C THR A 90 11.28 2.39 -3.69
N LEU A 91 10.09 2.97 -3.76
CA LEU A 91 9.90 4.40 -3.91
C LEU A 91 8.66 4.78 -3.10
N ILE A 92 8.77 5.81 -2.27
CA ILE A 92 7.61 6.31 -1.55
C ILE A 92 6.92 7.35 -2.42
N THR A 93 5.62 7.17 -2.64
CA THR A 93 4.80 8.10 -3.41
C THR A 93 3.69 8.66 -2.53
N THR A 94 3.15 9.79 -2.93
CA THR A 94 2.01 10.41 -2.25
C THR A 94 0.83 10.57 -3.19
#